data_0fa7dc432e6813ffac7e9becea56dce3
#
_entry.id   0fa7dc432e6813ffac7e9becea56dce3
#
_cell.length_a   1.000
_cell.length_b   1.000
_cell.length_c   1.000
_cell.angle_alpha   90.00
_cell.angle_beta   90.00
_cell.angle_gamma   90.00
#
_symmetry.space_group_name_H-M   'P 1'
#
loop_
_entity.id
_entity.type
_entity.pdbx_description
1 polymer ?
#
loop_
_entity_poly.entity_id
_entity_poly.type
_entity_poly.pdbx_seq_one_letter_code
_entity_poly.pdbx_strand_id
1 'polypeptide(L)'
;MSSVSRREFSAQALGSLMTFSLLETLFECEAFGKEVQPITARWLNELNDLGRDLRDEAMSQVAWQEKVEELFGEVNLAELLKFVDLEQLAAEAKLVEKGARSLRCSFPKIEGLPTNLVFGKQIFAVKNRRSVVPHGHNNMATAFLVLDGTFAGKHYDRVEDEEDHIIIKPTIDRGFAQGECSTVSDYKDNVHWFKATAEPGFLFNIH
;
A
#
# COMPACT_ATOMS: atom_id res chain seq x y z
N MET A 1 12.75 -39.38 24.67
CA MET A 1 12.29 -39.22 23.27
C MET A 1 11.22 -40.29 23.02
N SER A 2 9.94 -39.91 23.05
CA SER A 2 8.85 -40.86 22.78
C SER A 2 8.71 -41.03 21.27
N SER A 3 8.84 -42.26 20.78
CA SER A 3 8.66 -42.60 19.38
C SER A 3 7.18 -42.64 19.05
N VAL A 4 6.76 -41.73 18.16
CA VAL A 4 5.41 -41.75 17.61
C VAL A 4 5.19 -43.02 16.82
N SER A 5 4.16 -43.79 17.13
CA SER A 5 3.86 -45.04 16.46
C SER A 5 3.40 -44.79 15.00
N ARG A 6 3.69 -45.76 14.09
CA ARG A 6 3.24 -45.68 12.69
C ARG A 6 1.70 -45.44 12.55
N ARG A 7 0.94 -45.90 13.51
CA ARG A 7 -0.52 -45.77 13.54
C ARG A 7 -0.92 -44.32 13.91
N GLU A 8 -0.23 -43.69 14.83
CA GLU A 8 -0.44 -42.27 15.21
C GLU A 8 -0.01 -41.32 14.10
N PHE A 9 1.13 -41.63 13.43
CA PHE A 9 1.56 -40.86 12.26
C PHE A 9 0.57 -40.94 11.11
N SER A 10 0.03 -42.14 10.81
CA SER A 10 -0.99 -42.33 9.77
C SER A 10 -2.31 -41.63 10.11
N ALA A 11 -2.73 -41.61 11.37
CA ALA A 11 -3.93 -40.92 11.80
C ALA A 11 -3.80 -39.40 11.73
N GLN A 12 -2.61 -38.85 12.07
CA GLN A 12 -2.29 -37.44 11.95
C GLN A 12 -2.17 -37.00 10.48
N ALA A 13 -1.55 -37.80 9.63
CA ALA A 13 -1.43 -37.53 8.20
C ALA A 13 -2.79 -37.55 7.49
N LEU A 14 -3.66 -38.52 7.85
CA LEU A 14 -5.05 -38.58 7.33
C LEU A 14 -5.88 -37.39 7.84
N GLY A 15 -5.74 -36.98 9.10
CA GLY A 15 -6.40 -35.82 9.68
C GLY A 15 -5.98 -34.51 9.00
N SER A 16 -4.70 -34.35 8.68
CA SER A 16 -4.18 -33.20 7.96
C SER A 16 -4.63 -33.15 6.50
N LEU A 17 -4.70 -34.30 5.81
CA LEU A 17 -5.23 -34.41 4.45
C LEU A 17 -6.73 -34.13 4.39
N MET A 18 -7.50 -34.60 5.37
CA MET A 18 -8.94 -34.31 5.44
C MET A 18 -9.22 -32.83 5.77
N THR A 19 -8.42 -32.20 6.61
CA THR A 19 -8.56 -30.75 6.88
C THR A 19 -8.17 -29.90 5.67
N PHE A 20 -7.16 -30.28 4.92
CA PHE A 20 -6.81 -29.61 3.66
C PHE A 20 -7.91 -29.79 2.60
N SER A 21 -8.41 -30.99 2.42
CA SER A 21 -9.51 -31.29 1.48
C SER A 21 -10.82 -30.60 1.88
N LEU A 22 -11.12 -30.48 3.19
CA LEU A 22 -12.29 -29.73 3.68
C LEU A 22 -12.12 -28.23 3.49
N LEU A 23 -10.91 -27.69 3.63
CA LEU A 23 -10.63 -26.29 3.31
C LEU A 23 -10.76 -26.05 1.80
N GLU A 24 -10.19 -26.88 0.93
CA GLU A 24 -10.39 -26.76 -0.52
C GLU A 24 -11.86 -26.86 -0.91
N THR A 25 -12.62 -27.81 -0.33
CA THR A 25 -14.08 -27.95 -0.60
C THR A 25 -14.88 -26.78 -0.05
N LEU A 26 -14.47 -26.13 1.03
CA LEU A 26 -15.11 -24.91 1.53
C LEU A 26 -14.84 -23.71 0.62
N PHE A 27 -13.72 -23.70 -0.08
CA PHE A 27 -13.39 -22.68 -1.10
C PHE A 27 -14.06 -22.98 -2.46
N GLU A 28 -14.39 -24.24 -2.77
CA GLU A 28 -15.09 -24.63 -3.99
C GLU A 28 -16.62 -24.76 -3.82
N CYS A 29 -17.15 -24.65 -2.60
CA CYS A 29 -18.56 -24.84 -2.36
C CYS A 29 -19.35 -23.58 -2.75
N GLU A 30 -19.99 -23.63 -3.91
CA GLU A 30 -21.01 -22.66 -4.41
C GLU A 30 -22.19 -22.43 -3.42
N ALA A 31 -22.21 -23.11 -2.27
CA ALA A 31 -23.26 -23.01 -1.26
C ALA A 31 -23.34 -21.64 -0.58
N PHE A 32 -22.34 -20.75 -0.72
CA PHE A 32 -22.37 -19.41 -0.14
C PHE A 32 -22.64 -18.28 -1.14
N GLY A 33 -22.90 -18.56 -2.41
CA GLY A 33 -23.49 -17.63 -3.37
C GLY A 33 -22.87 -16.22 -3.47
N LYS A 34 -21.72 -15.97 -2.84
CA LYS A 34 -20.90 -14.78 -3.00
C LYS A 34 -19.52 -15.22 -3.42
N GLU A 35 -19.16 -14.86 -4.64
CA GLU A 35 -17.76 -14.88 -5.07
C GLU A 35 -16.90 -14.27 -3.97
N VAL A 36 -15.94 -15.05 -3.44
CA VAL A 36 -15.02 -14.50 -2.43
C VAL A 36 -14.20 -13.43 -3.13
N GLN A 37 -14.46 -12.17 -2.77
CA GLN A 37 -13.70 -11.06 -3.36
C GLN A 37 -12.21 -11.26 -3.06
N PRO A 38 -11.33 -11.04 -4.05
CA PRO A 38 -9.89 -11.02 -3.80
C PRO A 38 -9.55 -10.16 -2.58
N ILE A 39 -8.58 -10.59 -1.79
CA ILE A 39 -8.17 -9.88 -0.57
C ILE A 39 -7.83 -8.42 -0.91
N THR A 40 -7.13 -8.19 -2.01
CA THR A 40 -6.79 -6.84 -2.50
C THR A 40 -8.03 -6.02 -2.84
N ALA A 41 -9.08 -6.61 -3.42
CA ALA A 41 -10.32 -5.86 -3.70
C ALA A 41 -11.03 -5.44 -2.40
N ARG A 42 -11.03 -6.29 -1.38
CA ARG A 42 -11.55 -5.95 -0.05
C ARG A 42 -10.77 -4.81 0.56
N TRP A 43 -9.44 -4.92 0.60
CA TRP A 43 -8.54 -3.89 1.08
C TRP A 43 -8.74 -2.54 0.37
N LEU A 44 -8.94 -2.56 -0.97
CA LEU A 44 -9.24 -1.35 -1.74
C LEU A 44 -10.61 -0.76 -1.42
N ASN A 45 -11.61 -1.58 -1.10
CA ASN A 45 -12.91 -1.10 -0.65
C ASN A 45 -12.80 -0.38 0.70
N GLU A 46 -12.09 -0.98 1.67
CA GLU A 46 -11.85 -0.38 2.98
C GLU A 46 -11.08 0.95 2.83
N LEU A 47 -10.07 0.99 1.96
CA LEU A 47 -9.35 2.22 1.63
C LEU A 47 -10.25 3.28 1.02
N ASN A 48 -11.18 2.88 0.14
CA ASN A 48 -12.15 3.78 -0.48
C ASN A 48 -13.18 4.32 0.52
N ASP A 49 -13.56 3.50 1.52
CA ASP A 49 -14.45 3.94 2.60
C ASP A 49 -13.75 4.95 3.51
N LEU A 50 -12.48 4.73 3.89
CA LEU A 50 -11.67 5.72 4.60
C LEU A 50 -11.52 7.02 3.82
N GLY A 51 -11.38 6.94 2.48
CA GLY A 51 -11.35 8.10 1.61
C GLY A 51 -12.68 8.88 1.59
N ARG A 52 -13.82 8.17 1.65
CA ARG A 52 -15.15 8.80 1.78
C ARG A 52 -15.30 9.53 3.10
N ASP A 53 -14.94 8.87 4.21
CA ASP A 53 -15.04 9.46 5.54
C ASP A 53 -14.20 10.73 5.65
N LEU A 54 -13.01 10.74 5.01
CA LEU A 54 -12.19 11.96 4.95
C LEU A 54 -12.85 13.05 4.10
N ARG A 55 -13.31 12.72 2.90
CA ARG A 55 -13.96 13.67 1.98
C ARG A 55 -15.23 14.28 2.58
N ASP A 56 -16.01 13.47 3.28
CA ASP A 56 -17.30 13.85 3.86
C ASP A 56 -17.13 14.46 5.27
N GLU A 57 -15.87 14.78 5.67
CA GLU A 57 -15.48 15.36 6.96
C GLU A 57 -15.92 14.57 8.19
N ALA A 58 -16.21 13.28 8.02
CA ALA A 58 -16.50 12.36 9.11
C ALA A 58 -15.25 11.96 9.90
N MET A 59 -14.06 12.23 9.33
CA MET A 59 -12.76 11.91 9.90
C MET A 59 -11.76 13.05 9.64
N SER A 60 -10.88 13.33 10.61
CA SER A 60 -9.78 14.28 10.40
C SER A 60 -8.68 13.68 9.53
N GLN A 61 -7.87 14.52 8.87
CA GLN A 61 -6.72 14.05 8.07
C GLN A 61 -5.73 13.24 8.91
N VAL A 62 -5.47 13.62 10.17
CA VAL A 62 -4.55 12.88 11.06
C VAL A 62 -5.12 11.51 11.44
N ALA A 63 -6.42 11.43 11.77
CA ALA A 63 -7.07 10.15 12.05
C ALA A 63 -7.10 9.25 10.80
N TRP A 64 -7.25 9.84 9.61
CA TRP A 64 -7.15 9.12 8.35
C TRP A 64 -5.75 8.55 8.13
N GLN A 65 -4.69 9.32 8.42
CA GLN A 65 -3.32 8.83 8.34
C GLN A 65 -3.12 7.56 9.18
N GLU A 66 -3.54 7.60 10.45
CA GLU A 66 -3.41 6.46 11.38
C GLU A 66 -4.14 5.22 10.85
N LYS A 67 -5.38 5.38 10.40
CA LYS A 67 -6.17 4.25 9.87
C LYS A 67 -5.65 3.71 8.55
N VAL A 68 -5.14 4.55 7.67
CA VAL A 68 -4.53 4.10 6.41
C VAL A 68 -3.21 3.39 6.67
N GLU A 69 -2.40 3.83 7.64
CA GLU A 69 -1.19 3.12 8.04
C GLU A 69 -1.50 1.74 8.62
N GLU A 70 -2.52 1.61 9.48
CA GLU A 70 -3.03 0.33 9.96
C GLU A 70 -3.45 -0.57 8.79
N LEU A 71 -4.31 -0.07 7.90
CA LEU A 71 -4.79 -0.81 6.73
C LEU A 71 -3.66 -1.23 5.78
N PHE A 72 -2.67 -0.37 5.57
CA PHE A 72 -1.51 -0.68 4.73
C PHE A 72 -0.61 -1.76 5.35
N GLY A 73 -0.55 -1.82 6.68
CA GLY A 73 0.13 -2.90 7.40
C GLY A 73 -0.51 -4.27 7.20
N GLU A 74 -1.78 -4.32 6.82
CA GLU A 74 -2.54 -5.56 6.57
C GLU A 74 -2.55 -6.00 5.10
N VAL A 75 -1.94 -5.21 4.19
CA VAL A 75 -1.99 -5.49 2.76
C VAL A 75 -1.32 -6.83 2.41
N ASN A 76 -2.00 -7.65 1.62
CA ASN A 76 -1.34 -8.77 0.94
C ASN A 76 -0.55 -8.22 -0.26
N LEU A 77 0.70 -7.86 0.01
CA LEU A 77 1.54 -7.22 -0.99
C LEU A 77 1.71 -8.08 -2.24
N ALA A 78 1.92 -9.38 -2.10
CA ALA A 78 2.11 -10.28 -3.25
C ALA A 78 0.87 -10.31 -4.16
N GLU A 79 -0.33 -10.22 -3.59
CA GLU A 79 -1.57 -10.13 -4.36
C GLU A 79 -1.72 -8.73 -4.98
N LEU A 80 -1.43 -7.66 -4.23
CA LEU A 80 -1.48 -6.30 -4.75
C LEU A 80 -0.55 -6.11 -5.95
N LEU A 81 0.68 -6.63 -5.90
CA LEU A 81 1.64 -6.54 -7.01
C LEU A 81 1.10 -7.17 -8.30
N LYS A 82 0.45 -8.34 -8.17
CA LYS A 82 -0.23 -9.00 -9.31
C LYS A 82 -1.45 -8.21 -9.76
N PHE A 83 -2.22 -7.67 -8.81
CA PHE A 83 -3.45 -6.93 -9.07
C PHE A 83 -3.19 -5.64 -9.85
N VAL A 84 -2.08 -4.96 -9.61
CA VAL A 84 -1.67 -3.76 -10.35
C VAL A 84 -0.79 -4.08 -11.56
N ASP A 85 -0.42 -5.34 -11.77
CA ASP A 85 0.52 -5.79 -12.80
C ASP A 85 1.84 -5.01 -12.75
N LEU A 86 2.47 -5.01 -11.56
CA LEU A 86 3.69 -4.24 -11.34
C LEU A 86 4.81 -4.70 -12.28
N GLU A 87 4.89 -5.98 -12.62
CA GLU A 87 5.93 -6.54 -13.51
C GLU A 87 5.86 -5.86 -14.89
N GLN A 88 4.67 -5.79 -15.48
CA GLN A 88 4.48 -5.11 -16.76
C GLN A 88 4.75 -3.60 -16.64
N LEU A 89 4.21 -2.95 -15.61
CA LEU A 89 4.42 -1.53 -15.38
C LEU A 89 5.91 -1.18 -15.21
N ALA A 90 6.66 -2.02 -14.50
CA ALA A 90 8.10 -1.84 -14.28
C ALA A 90 8.90 -2.04 -15.60
N ALA A 91 8.55 -3.06 -16.39
CA ALA A 91 9.19 -3.32 -17.69
C ALA A 91 8.97 -2.19 -18.70
N GLU A 92 7.81 -1.55 -18.67
CA GLU A 92 7.45 -0.45 -19.55
C GLU A 92 7.90 0.94 -19.01
N ALA A 93 8.34 1.02 -17.76
CA ALA A 93 8.66 2.26 -17.10
C ALA A 93 9.87 2.95 -17.75
N LYS A 94 9.64 4.12 -18.35
CA LYS A 94 10.71 5.01 -18.83
C LYS A 94 11.16 5.89 -17.68
N LEU A 95 12.16 5.43 -16.93
CA LEU A 95 12.73 6.15 -15.79
C LEU A 95 13.31 7.51 -16.23
N VAL A 96 13.11 8.51 -15.39
CA VAL A 96 13.59 9.88 -15.63
C VAL A 96 14.84 10.21 -14.81
N GLU A 97 15.66 11.14 -15.32
CA GLU A 97 16.90 11.54 -14.64
C GLU A 97 16.65 12.50 -13.45
N LYS A 98 15.49 13.15 -13.40
CA LYS A 98 15.11 14.06 -12.31
C LYS A 98 13.68 13.73 -11.86
N GLY A 99 13.47 13.67 -10.55
CA GLY A 99 12.15 13.37 -9.96
C GLY A 99 11.74 11.91 -10.12
N ALA A 100 10.45 11.69 -10.15
CA ALA A 100 9.81 10.40 -10.34
C ALA A 100 9.00 10.37 -11.65
N ARG A 101 8.91 9.20 -12.26
CA ARG A 101 7.97 8.96 -13.35
C ARG A 101 6.64 8.50 -12.77
N SER A 102 5.57 9.24 -13.00
CA SER A 102 4.22 8.78 -12.67
C SER A 102 3.75 7.76 -13.71
N LEU A 103 3.35 6.59 -13.24
CA LEU A 103 2.76 5.53 -14.01
C LEU A 103 1.27 5.45 -13.66
N ARG A 104 0.42 5.33 -14.69
CA ARG A 104 -1.01 5.14 -14.47
C ARG A 104 -1.25 3.74 -13.92
N CYS A 105 -1.85 3.67 -12.74
CA CYS A 105 -2.28 2.43 -12.12
C CYS A 105 -3.75 2.17 -12.50
N SER A 106 -4.00 1.06 -13.17
CA SER A 106 -5.35 0.60 -13.49
C SER A 106 -5.68 -0.64 -12.67
N PHE A 107 -6.90 -0.70 -12.14
CA PHE A 107 -7.37 -1.89 -11.45
C PHE A 107 -8.26 -2.72 -12.37
N PRO A 108 -8.17 -4.06 -12.33
CA PRO A 108 -9.08 -4.90 -13.06
C PRO A 108 -10.53 -4.65 -12.60
N LYS A 109 -11.47 -4.84 -13.52
CA LYS A 109 -12.90 -4.78 -13.16
C LYS A 109 -13.26 -6.05 -12.41
N ILE A 110 -13.55 -5.92 -11.13
CA ILE A 110 -13.96 -7.02 -10.25
C ILE A 110 -15.31 -6.65 -9.65
N GLU A 111 -16.19 -7.62 -9.54
CA GLU A 111 -17.47 -7.45 -8.85
C GLU A 111 -17.24 -7.03 -7.40
N GLY A 112 -17.97 -6.02 -6.96
CA GLY A 112 -17.84 -5.45 -5.61
C GLY A 112 -16.72 -4.42 -5.43
N LEU A 113 -15.87 -4.17 -6.45
CA LEU A 113 -14.96 -3.03 -6.44
C LEU A 113 -15.60 -1.83 -7.15
N PRO A 114 -15.70 -0.64 -6.52
CA PRO A 114 -16.24 0.54 -7.16
C PRO A 114 -15.47 0.88 -8.45
N THR A 115 -16.20 1.21 -9.50
CA THR A 115 -15.61 1.64 -10.78
C THR A 115 -14.88 2.97 -10.62
N ASN A 116 -15.38 3.82 -9.70
CA ASN A 116 -14.83 5.13 -9.37
C ASN A 116 -14.47 5.14 -7.89
N LEU A 117 -13.19 5.22 -7.60
CA LEU A 117 -12.67 5.42 -6.26
C LEU A 117 -12.70 6.91 -5.93
N VAL A 118 -12.87 7.24 -4.65
CA VAL A 118 -12.92 8.63 -4.18
C VAL A 118 -11.54 9.28 -4.09
N PHE A 119 -10.48 8.53 -4.29
CA PHE A 119 -9.10 8.99 -4.25
C PHE A 119 -8.41 8.83 -5.61
N GLY A 120 -7.47 9.72 -5.90
CA GLY A 120 -6.51 9.55 -6.98
C GLY A 120 -5.48 8.47 -6.66
N LYS A 121 -4.97 7.79 -7.69
CA LYS A 121 -3.95 6.75 -7.52
C LYS A 121 -2.95 6.74 -8.66
N GLN A 122 -1.70 6.47 -8.33
CA GLN A 122 -0.62 6.33 -9.28
C GLN A 122 0.52 5.50 -8.69
N ILE A 123 1.43 5.06 -9.52
CA ILE A 123 2.70 4.46 -9.09
C ILE A 123 3.82 5.40 -9.51
N PHE A 124 4.65 5.82 -8.56
CA PHE A 124 5.88 6.54 -8.85
C PHE A 124 7.01 5.54 -9.08
N ALA A 125 7.62 5.60 -10.26
CA ALA A 125 8.86 4.92 -10.56
C ALA A 125 10.03 5.90 -10.38
N VAL A 126 10.93 5.59 -9.45
CA VAL A 126 12.06 6.43 -9.07
C VAL A 126 13.35 5.71 -9.43
N LYS A 127 14.15 6.32 -10.30
CA LYS A 127 15.46 5.77 -10.69
C LYS A 127 16.40 5.72 -9.48
N ASN A 128 17.29 4.71 -9.46
CA ASN A 128 18.31 4.57 -8.42
C ASN A 128 19.03 5.91 -8.14
N ARG A 129 19.16 6.27 -6.86
CA ARG A 129 19.75 7.52 -6.34
C ARG A 129 19.02 8.81 -6.75
N ARG A 130 17.82 8.71 -7.36
CA ARG A 130 16.94 9.83 -7.64
C ARG A 130 15.88 9.96 -6.56
N SER A 131 15.22 11.09 -6.50
CA SER A 131 14.25 11.40 -5.47
C SER A 131 13.02 12.11 -6.04
N VAL A 132 11.90 11.88 -5.41
CA VAL A 132 10.80 12.86 -5.39
C VAL A 132 11.31 14.04 -4.56
N VAL A 133 11.34 15.24 -5.13
CA VAL A 133 11.91 16.42 -4.45
C VAL A 133 11.09 16.79 -3.21
N PRO A 134 11.70 17.43 -2.19
CA PRO A 134 10.97 17.93 -1.04
C PRO A 134 9.85 18.88 -1.45
N HIS A 135 8.65 18.62 -0.98
CA HIS A 135 7.47 19.47 -1.20
C HIS A 135 6.43 19.21 -0.13
N GLY A 136 5.54 20.16 0.08
CA GLY A 136 4.37 20.03 0.94
C GLY A 136 3.09 20.10 0.13
N HIS A 137 1.99 19.78 0.78
CA HIS A 137 0.65 19.82 0.21
C HIS A 137 -0.25 20.81 0.95
N ASN A 138 -1.29 21.25 0.28
CA ASN A 138 -2.38 22.00 0.88
C ASN A 138 -3.69 21.34 0.50
N ASN A 139 -4.57 21.15 1.48
CA ASN A 139 -5.87 20.52 1.33
C ASN A 139 -5.79 19.11 0.76
N MET A 140 -4.82 18.33 1.25
CA MET A 140 -4.56 16.98 0.73
C MET A 140 -4.01 16.06 1.81
N ALA A 141 -4.56 14.86 1.91
CA ALA A 141 -3.95 13.74 2.61
C ALA A 141 -3.47 12.71 1.59
N THR A 142 -2.30 12.15 1.82
CA THR A 142 -1.62 11.26 0.87
C THR A 142 -1.00 10.08 1.60
N ALA A 143 -1.06 8.90 1.00
CA ALA A 143 -0.36 7.72 1.50
C ALA A 143 0.53 7.11 0.42
N PHE A 144 1.64 6.52 0.87
CA PHE A 144 2.65 5.86 0.07
C PHE A 144 2.87 4.45 0.59
N LEU A 145 2.92 3.47 -0.31
CA LEU A 145 3.31 2.08 -0.01
C LEU A 145 4.47 1.71 -0.93
N VAL A 146 5.57 1.21 -0.38
CA VAL A 146 6.69 0.71 -1.19
C VAL A 146 6.29 -0.61 -1.83
N LEU A 147 6.10 -0.61 -3.14
CA LEU A 147 5.79 -1.81 -3.91
C LEU A 147 7.04 -2.63 -4.21
N ASP A 148 8.15 -1.95 -4.52
CA ASP A 148 9.44 -2.60 -4.80
C ASP A 148 10.60 -1.63 -4.59
N GLY A 149 11.79 -2.15 -4.32
CA GLY A 149 12.98 -1.38 -4.03
C GLY A 149 13.07 -0.90 -2.57
N THR A 150 13.97 0.03 -2.33
CA THR A 150 14.20 0.64 -1.01
C THR A 150 14.36 2.14 -1.14
N PHE A 151 13.89 2.86 -0.12
CA PHE A 151 13.92 4.32 -0.11
C PHE A 151 14.49 4.85 1.20
N ALA A 152 15.23 5.97 1.13
CA ALA A 152 15.40 6.85 2.27
C ALA A 152 14.27 7.88 2.20
N GLY A 153 13.51 8.02 3.29
CA GLY A 153 12.41 8.98 3.39
C GLY A 153 12.60 9.94 4.55
N LYS A 154 12.23 11.20 4.31
CA LYS A 154 12.22 12.23 5.35
C LYS A 154 10.91 12.99 5.30
N HIS A 155 10.34 13.20 6.49
CA HIS A 155 9.14 13.99 6.66
C HIS A 155 9.37 15.08 7.69
N TYR A 156 8.56 16.11 7.57
CA TYR A 156 8.62 17.28 8.44
C TYR A 156 7.22 17.83 8.67
N ASP A 157 6.94 18.23 9.89
CA ASP A 157 5.78 19.10 10.17
C ASP A 157 6.06 20.50 9.63
N ARG A 158 5.05 21.08 9.00
CA ARG A 158 5.04 22.49 8.60
C ARG A 158 4.64 23.32 9.80
N VAL A 159 5.57 24.12 10.32
CA VAL A 159 5.37 24.87 11.56
C VAL A 159 4.87 26.29 11.28
N GLU A 160 5.47 26.98 10.30
CA GLU A 160 5.16 28.36 9.97
C GLU A 160 5.49 28.64 8.49
N ASP A 161 4.67 29.49 7.87
CA ASP A 161 4.91 29.99 6.53
C ASP A 161 5.38 31.44 6.60
N GLU A 162 6.53 31.70 6.05
CA GLU A 162 7.06 33.04 5.85
C GLU A 162 7.01 33.41 4.36
N GLU A 163 7.31 34.67 4.04
CA GLU A 163 7.17 35.20 2.68
C GLU A 163 8.01 34.41 1.65
N ASP A 164 9.25 34.03 2.01
CA ASP A 164 10.22 33.40 1.11
C ASP A 164 10.51 31.95 1.44
N HIS A 165 10.04 31.44 2.58
CA HIS A 165 10.36 30.09 3.03
C HIS A 165 9.32 29.50 4.01
N ILE A 166 9.45 28.21 4.26
CA ILE A 166 8.61 27.48 5.22
C ILE A 166 9.52 27.00 6.36
N ILE A 167 9.12 27.25 7.60
CA ILE A 167 9.77 26.68 8.77
C ILE A 167 9.21 25.28 8.99
N ILE A 168 10.08 24.29 9.01
CA ILE A 168 9.74 22.88 9.15
C ILE A 168 10.46 22.23 10.32
N LYS A 169 9.82 21.24 10.95
CA LYS A 169 10.37 20.44 12.04
C LYS A 169 10.48 18.98 11.59
N PRO A 170 11.66 18.33 11.68
CA PRO A 170 11.82 16.92 11.34
C PRO A 170 10.93 16.02 12.20
N THR A 171 10.28 15.05 11.56
CA THR A 171 9.43 14.04 12.19
C THR A 171 9.89 12.63 11.85
N ILE A 172 10.21 12.35 10.57
CA ILE A 172 10.67 11.05 10.09
C ILE A 172 11.99 11.23 9.35
N ASP A 173 12.97 10.39 9.65
CA ASP A 173 14.22 10.23 8.89
C ASP A 173 14.63 8.75 8.97
N ARG A 174 14.17 7.94 8.01
CA ARG A 174 14.44 6.49 8.01
C ARG A 174 14.45 5.88 6.61
N GLY A 175 14.92 4.63 6.57
CA GLY A 175 14.71 3.76 5.42
C GLY A 175 13.28 3.22 5.36
N PHE A 176 12.84 2.94 4.16
CA PHE A 176 11.59 2.25 3.84
C PHE A 176 11.89 1.10 2.89
N ALA A 177 11.52 -0.10 3.29
CA ALA A 177 11.64 -1.31 2.49
C ALA A 177 10.30 -1.69 1.84
N GLN A 178 10.32 -2.66 0.97
CA GLN A 178 9.13 -3.22 0.33
C GLN A 178 8.07 -3.61 1.37
N GLY A 179 6.84 -3.18 1.17
CA GLY A 179 5.71 -3.38 2.08
C GLY A 179 5.57 -2.32 3.17
N GLU A 180 6.56 -1.46 3.39
CA GLU A 180 6.45 -0.36 4.34
C GLU A 180 5.71 0.83 3.73
N CYS A 181 4.99 1.54 4.57
CA CYS A 181 4.16 2.69 4.17
C CYS A 181 4.52 3.95 4.95
N SER A 182 3.97 5.06 4.48
CA SER A 182 4.01 6.36 5.11
C SER A 182 2.85 7.22 4.63
N THR A 183 2.42 8.14 5.48
CA THR A 183 1.34 9.06 5.18
C THR A 183 1.75 10.50 5.45
N VAL A 184 1.10 11.44 4.80
CA VAL A 184 1.28 12.87 4.98
C VAL A 184 -0.06 13.60 4.88
N SER A 185 -0.19 14.74 5.56
CA SER A 185 -1.38 15.57 5.51
C SER A 185 -1.04 17.05 5.69
N ASP A 186 -2.04 17.92 5.71
CA ASP A 186 -1.81 19.34 6.02
C ASP A 186 -1.33 19.55 7.46
N TYR A 187 -1.66 18.61 8.36
CA TYR A 187 -1.49 18.80 9.82
C TYR A 187 -0.36 17.96 10.42
N LYS A 188 0.13 16.94 9.69
CA LYS A 188 1.19 16.04 10.17
C LYS A 188 2.02 15.56 8.99
N ASP A 189 3.35 15.61 9.15
CA ASP A 189 4.32 15.12 8.16
C ASP A 189 4.21 15.79 6.79
N ASN A 190 3.69 17.02 6.71
CA ASN A 190 3.28 17.71 5.48
C ASN A 190 4.38 17.78 4.42
N VAL A 191 5.58 18.25 4.79
CA VAL A 191 6.71 18.32 3.88
C VAL A 191 7.45 17.00 3.87
N HIS A 192 7.60 16.40 2.70
CA HIS A 192 8.20 15.06 2.60
C HIS A 192 9.01 14.88 1.32
N TRP A 193 9.85 13.85 1.33
CA TRP A 193 10.53 13.38 0.16
C TRP A 193 10.98 11.91 0.30
N PHE A 194 11.15 11.23 -0.85
CA PHE A 194 11.66 9.87 -0.94
C PHE A 194 12.78 9.80 -1.97
N LYS A 195 13.86 9.09 -1.62
CA LYS A 195 15.00 8.83 -2.49
C LYS A 195 15.21 7.34 -2.63
N ALA A 196 15.19 6.81 -3.85
CA ALA A 196 15.56 5.41 -4.11
C ALA A 196 17.04 5.19 -3.78
N THR A 197 17.38 4.12 -3.04
CA THR A 197 18.71 3.95 -2.45
C THR A 197 19.56 2.89 -3.15
N ALA A 198 18.97 1.89 -3.78
CA ALA A 198 19.67 0.79 -4.45
C ALA A 198 19.24 0.68 -5.91
N GLU A 199 18.27 -0.18 -6.19
CA GLU A 199 17.68 -0.35 -7.51
C GLU A 199 16.58 0.70 -7.75
N PRO A 200 16.02 0.82 -8.96
CA PRO A 200 14.80 1.59 -9.17
C PRO A 200 13.73 1.16 -8.18
N GLY A 201 13.04 2.12 -7.60
CA GLY A 201 12.00 1.85 -6.63
C GLY A 201 10.62 2.27 -7.12
N PHE A 202 9.59 1.60 -6.63
CA PHE A 202 8.20 1.83 -7.01
C PHE A 202 7.36 2.12 -5.76
N LEU A 203 6.69 3.26 -5.75
CA LEU A 203 5.79 3.70 -4.68
C LEU A 203 4.37 3.74 -5.20
N PHE A 204 3.46 2.97 -4.61
CA PHE A 204 2.02 3.19 -4.79
C PHE A 204 1.62 4.41 -3.98
N ASN A 205 0.99 5.35 -4.64
CA ASN A 205 0.57 6.62 -4.06
C ASN A 205 -0.94 6.78 -4.23
N ILE A 206 -1.61 7.16 -3.16
CA ILE A 206 -3.01 7.59 -3.15
C ILE A 206 -3.13 9.00 -2.59
N HIS A 207 -4.08 9.76 -3.09
CA HIS A 207 -4.34 11.16 -2.65
C HIS A 207 -5.77 11.58 -2.97
#